data_16889c0f3ac8ba188b8c4ff92ac445d6
#
_entry.id   16889c0f3ac8ba188b8c4ff92ac445d6
#
_cell.length_a   1.000
_cell.length_b   1.000
_cell.length_c   1.000
_cell.angle_alpha   90.00
_cell.angle_beta   90.00
_cell.angle_gamma   90.00
#
_symmetry.space_group_name_H-M   'P 1'
#
loop_
_entity.id
_entity.type
_entity.pdbx_description
1 polymer ?
#
loop_
_entity_poly.entity_id
_entity_poly.type
_entity_poly.pdbx_seq_one_letter_code
_entity_poly.pdbx_strand_id
1 'polypeptide(L)'
;MRLLCFSLLLLMLGSASAGTGYDVRCEDAKCGFTTSIGIGGGRMFEEASGYCTKCAKSVSVTWPRGEKPKAAPVRFWDATTGRVRELFRCKTCQEPFVRIVQIEELKHCPKCGKASLKAKRTVMYD
;
A
#
# COMPACT_ATOMS: atom_id res chain seq x y z
N MET A 1 -19.67 45.12 29.90
CA MET A 1 -19.26 43.73 29.92
C MET A 1 -19.38 43.17 28.49
N ARG A 2 -18.28 43.10 27.76
CA ARG A 2 -18.26 42.63 26.38
C ARG A 2 -17.74 41.18 26.39
N LEU A 3 -18.64 40.24 26.12
CA LEU A 3 -18.28 38.83 25.88
C LEU A 3 -17.62 38.73 24.49
N LEU A 4 -16.34 38.49 24.50
CA LEU A 4 -15.59 38.06 23.30
C LEU A 4 -15.86 36.58 23.05
N CYS A 5 -16.75 36.28 22.09
CA CYS A 5 -16.87 34.96 21.51
C CYS A 5 -15.63 34.67 20.67
N PHE A 6 -14.69 33.93 21.23
CA PHE A 6 -13.61 33.33 20.47
C PHE A 6 -14.17 32.11 19.71
N SER A 7 -14.55 32.32 18.45
CA SER A 7 -14.84 31.23 17.52
C SER A 7 -13.53 30.53 17.21
N LEU A 8 -13.34 29.41 17.89
CA LEU A 8 -12.26 28.47 17.58
C LEU A 8 -12.59 27.77 16.26
N LEU A 9 -12.15 28.36 15.16
CA LEU A 9 -12.21 27.74 13.83
C LEU A 9 -11.18 26.61 13.83
N LEU A 10 -11.65 25.39 14.17
CA LEU A 10 -10.87 24.17 14.01
C LEU A 10 -10.70 23.95 12.50
N LEU A 11 -9.57 24.41 11.98
CA LEU A 11 -9.09 24.00 10.65
C LEU A 11 -8.81 22.50 10.69
N MET A 12 -9.79 21.72 10.27
CA MET A 12 -9.59 20.33 9.91
C MET A 12 -8.66 20.32 8.68
N LEU A 13 -7.37 20.35 8.94
CA LEU A 13 -6.36 20.04 7.94
C LEU A 13 -6.54 18.55 7.59
N GLY A 14 -7.41 18.30 6.63
CA GLY A 14 -7.50 17.00 6.00
C GLY A 14 -6.12 16.69 5.43
N SER A 15 -5.40 15.78 6.08
CA SER A 15 -4.16 15.24 5.57
C SER A 15 -4.48 14.55 4.24
N ALA A 16 -4.22 15.24 3.13
CA ALA A 16 -4.17 14.60 1.82
C ALA A 16 -3.05 13.57 1.91
N SER A 17 -3.41 12.29 2.06
CA SER A 17 -2.42 11.23 2.09
C SER A 17 -1.81 11.09 0.70
N ALA A 18 -0.63 11.65 0.53
CA ALA A 18 0.18 11.45 -0.66
C ALA A 18 0.62 9.98 -0.73
N GLY A 19 0.58 9.38 -1.92
CA GLY A 19 1.15 8.08 -2.17
C GLY A 19 2.67 8.14 -2.16
N THR A 20 3.30 7.01 -1.86
CA THR A 20 4.77 6.91 -1.82
C THR A 20 5.23 5.73 -2.65
N GLY A 21 6.21 5.96 -3.53
CA GLY A 21 6.89 4.92 -4.29
C GLY A 21 8.14 4.43 -3.56
N TYR A 22 8.39 3.14 -3.69
CA TYR A 22 9.56 2.47 -3.09
C TYR A 22 10.21 1.55 -4.12
N ASP A 23 11.54 1.55 -4.12
CA ASP A 23 12.33 0.48 -4.70
C ASP A 23 12.65 -0.54 -3.61
N VAL A 24 12.35 -1.79 -3.87
CA VAL A 24 12.51 -2.90 -2.94
C VAL A 24 13.52 -3.88 -3.53
N ARG A 25 14.50 -4.29 -2.74
CA ARG A 25 15.51 -5.26 -3.13
C ARG A 25 15.76 -6.28 -2.03
N CYS A 26 16.13 -7.48 -2.44
CA CYS A 26 16.66 -8.48 -1.53
C CYS A 26 18.14 -8.21 -1.25
N GLU A 27 18.52 -8.18 0.01
CA GLU A 27 19.94 -7.99 0.42
C GLU A 27 20.77 -9.26 0.28
N ASP A 28 20.15 -10.43 0.05
CA ASP A 28 20.87 -11.64 -0.28
C ASP A 28 21.52 -11.49 -1.66
N ALA A 29 22.85 -11.42 -1.70
CA ALA A 29 23.63 -11.20 -2.92
C ALA A 29 23.37 -12.25 -4.02
N LYS A 30 22.96 -13.46 -3.64
CA LYS A 30 22.68 -14.55 -4.57
C LYS A 30 21.25 -14.52 -5.13
N CYS A 31 20.36 -13.74 -4.50
CA CYS A 31 18.94 -13.71 -4.87
C CYS A 31 18.67 -12.80 -6.06
N GLY A 32 19.19 -11.57 -6.05
CA GLY A 32 19.00 -10.58 -7.12
C GLY A 32 17.56 -10.09 -7.31
N PHE A 33 16.65 -10.34 -6.37
CA PHE A 33 15.28 -9.85 -6.46
C PHE A 33 15.19 -8.35 -6.29
N THR A 34 14.51 -7.69 -7.22
CA THR A 34 14.17 -6.26 -7.17
C THR A 34 12.76 -6.03 -7.66
N THR A 35 12.07 -5.05 -7.09
CA THR A 35 10.77 -4.59 -7.57
C THR A 35 10.53 -3.16 -7.14
N SER A 36 9.58 -2.48 -7.78
CA SER A 36 9.10 -1.17 -7.35
C SER A 36 7.63 -1.29 -6.95
N ILE A 37 7.23 -0.61 -5.89
CA ILE A 37 5.85 -0.60 -5.39
C ILE A 37 5.42 0.79 -4.96
N GLY A 38 4.20 1.18 -5.34
CA GLY A 38 3.54 2.39 -4.84
C GLY A 38 2.55 2.05 -3.72
N ILE A 39 2.49 2.88 -2.69
CA ILE A 39 1.56 2.71 -1.56
C ILE A 39 0.82 4.01 -1.31
N GLY A 40 -0.52 3.94 -1.13
CA GLY A 40 -1.35 5.05 -0.70
C GLY A 40 -2.10 5.79 -1.82
N GLY A 41 -1.82 5.50 -3.09
CA GLY A 41 -2.49 6.17 -4.21
C GLY A 41 -2.08 7.64 -4.37
N GLY A 42 -2.95 8.45 -4.98
CA GLY A 42 -2.74 9.87 -5.22
C GLY A 42 -3.90 10.72 -4.72
N ARG A 43 -3.88 12.01 -5.07
CA ARG A 43 -4.94 12.95 -4.67
C ARG A 43 -6.31 12.57 -5.24
N MET A 44 -6.35 12.10 -6.48
CA MET A 44 -7.57 11.80 -7.22
C MET A 44 -8.00 10.32 -7.17
N PHE A 45 -7.14 9.44 -6.71
CA PHE A 45 -7.40 8.00 -6.71
C PHE A 45 -6.86 7.31 -5.46
N GLU A 46 -7.44 6.20 -5.16
CA GLU A 46 -6.96 5.24 -4.18
C GLU A 46 -6.31 4.05 -4.88
N GLU A 47 -5.40 3.38 -4.18
CA GLU A 47 -4.64 2.27 -4.72
C GLU A 47 -4.54 1.14 -3.69
N ALA A 48 -4.71 -0.08 -4.16
CA ALA A 48 -4.34 -1.29 -3.44
C ALA A 48 -3.18 -1.93 -4.17
N SER A 49 -2.02 -1.90 -3.57
CA SER A 49 -0.79 -2.47 -4.10
C SER A 49 -0.39 -3.72 -3.35
N GLY A 50 0.26 -4.64 -4.03
CA GLY A 50 0.77 -5.87 -3.46
C GLY A 50 1.70 -6.59 -4.42
N TYR A 51 2.00 -7.84 -4.11
CA TYR A 51 2.82 -8.70 -4.94
C TYR A 51 2.02 -9.90 -5.41
N CYS A 52 1.95 -10.10 -6.73
CA CYS A 52 1.31 -11.27 -7.31
C CYS A 52 2.35 -12.37 -7.50
N THR A 53 2.21 -13.47 -6.77
CA THR A 53 3.15 -14.60 -6.83
C THR A 53 3.12 -15.32 -8.17
N LYS A 54 1.95 -15.42 -8.81
CA LYS A 54 1.81 -16.05 -10.11
C LYS A 54 2.47 -15.25 -11.24
N CYS A 55 2.26 -13.92 -11.23
CA CYS A 55 2.90 -13.03 -12.21
C CYS A 55 4.35 -12.70 -11.85
N ALA A 56 4.79 -13.02 -10.63
CA ALA A 56 6.11 -12.72 -10.08
C ALA A 56 6.49 -11.23 -10.18
N LYS A 57 5.53 -10.36 -9.89
CA LYS A 57 5.72 -8.89 -9.94
C LYS A 57 4.79 -8.14 -8.97
N SER A 58 5.15 -6.90 -8.70
CA SER A 58 4.26 -5.95 -8.03
C SER A 58 3.07 -5.62 -8.92
N VAL A 59 1.90 -5.53 -8.31
CA VAL A 59 0.63 -5.27 -8.97
C VAL A 59 -0.17 -4.27 -8.17
N SER A 60 -1.06 -3.53 -8.83
CA SER A 60 -1.96 -2.61 -8.16
C SER A 60 -3.35 -2.57 -8.82
N VAL A 61 -4.33 -2.20 -8.01
CA VAL A 61 -5.69 -1.88 -8.42
C VAL A 61 -5.98 -0.46 -7.95
N THR A 62 -6.47 0.38 -8.86
CA THR A 62 -6.80 1.79 -8.58
C THR A 62 -8.28 2.06 -8.80
N TRP A 63 -8.83 2.99 -8.02
CA TRP A 63 -10.20 3.50 -8.18
C TRP A 63 -10.26 4.97 -7.77
N PRO A 64 -11.27 5.75 -8.25
CA PRO A 64 -11.40 7.14 -7.88
C PRO A 64 -11.56 7.31 -6.36
N ARG A 65 -10.94 8.34 -5.81
CA ARG A 65 -11.05 8.65 -4.39
C ARG A 65 -12.50 8.97 -4.01
N GLY A 66 -12.95 8.41 -2.89
CA GLY A 66 -14.34 8.52 -2.43
C GLY A 66 -15.29 7.48 -3.03
N GLU A 67 -14.85 6.69 -3.99
CA GLU A 67 -15.59 5.57 -4.55
C GLU A 67 -15.12 4.23 -3.97
N LYS A 68 -15.83 3.16 -4.30
CA LYS A 68 -15.43 1.79 -3.98
C LYS A 68 -14.76 1.15 -5.18
N PRO A 69 -13.81 0.23 -4.97
CA PRO A 69 -13.25 -0.55 -6.07
C PRO A 69 -14.36 -1.37 -6.76
N LYS A 70 -14.24 -1.55 -8.08
CA LYS A 70 -15.23 -2.31 -8.88
C LYS A 70 -15.46 -3.73 -8.36
N ALA A 71 -14.39 -4.40 -7.96
CA ALA A 71 -14.45 -5.69 -7.28
C ALA A 71 -14.12 -5.46 -5.79
N ALA A 72 -15.07 -5.79 -4.92
CA ALA A 72 -14.86 -5.69 -3.48
C ALA A 72 -13.73 -6.63 -3.03
N PRO A 73 -12.80 -6.17 -2.18
CA PRO A 73 -11.77 -7.03 -1.62
C PRO A 73 -12.37 -8.04 -0.66
N VAL A 74 -11.72 -9.20 -0.54
CA VAL A 74 -12.01 -10.17 0.53
C VAL A 74 -11.22 -9.75 1.77
N ARG A 75 -11.91 -9.59 2.89
CA ARG A 75 -11.30 -9.24 4.18
C ARG A 75 -11.07 -10.49 5.00
N PHE A 76 -9.90 -10.59 5.62
CA PHE A 76 -9.55 -11.70 6.49
C PHE A 76 -8.74 -11.23 7.70
N TRP A 77 -8.81 -12.01 8.78
CA TRP A 77 -7.96 -11.79 9.94
C TRP A 77 -6.60 -12.45 9.72
N ASP A 78 -5.54 -11.64 9.77
CA ASP A 78 -4.17 -12.13 9.69
C ASP A 78 -3.59 -12.24 11.11
N ALA A 79 -3.46 -13.46 11.60
CA ALA A 79 -2.92 -13.73 12.94
C ALA A 79 -1.44 -13.33 13.08
N THR A 80 -0.67 -13.31 11.98
CA THR A 80 0.74 -12.93 11.99
C THR A 80 0.92 -11.43 12.27
N THR A 81 0.06 -10.60 11.69
CA THR A 81 0.09 -9.15 11.88
C THR A 81 -0.87 -8.65 12.95
N GLY A 82 -1.80 -9.51 13.42
CA GLY A 82 -2.82 -9.15 14.41
C GLY A 82 -3.85 -8.14 13.91
N ARG A 83 -4.15 -8.11 12.62
CA ARG A 83 -5.09 -7.16 12.02
C ARG A 83 -5.88 -7.74 10.85
N VAL A 84 -6.98 -7.07 10.49
CA VAL A 84 -7.73 -7.38 9.28
C VAL A 84 -6.96 -6.89 8.07
N ARG A 85 -6.80 -7.76 7.09
CA ARG A 85 -6.16 -7.46 5.80
C ARG A 85 -7.14 -7.66 4.65
N GLU A 86 -6.77 -7.20 3.47
CA GLU A 86 -7.61 -7.24 2.29
C GLU A 86 -6.90 -7.98 1.15
N LEU A 87 -7.65 -8.86 0.49
CA LEU A 87 -7.25 -9.54 -0.73
C LEU A 87 -7.92 -8.88 -1.93
N PHE A 88 -7.12 -8.45 -2.88
CA PHE A 88 -7.54 -7.98 -4.19
C PHE A 88 -7.17 -9.01 -5.26
N ARG A 89 -7.74 -8.88 -6.45
CA ARG A 89 -7.39 -9.75 -7.58
C ARG A 89 -6.43 -9.06 -8.54
N CYS A 90 -5.40 -9.79 -8.93
CA CYS A 90 -4.47 -9.34 -9.97
C CYS A 90 -5.21 -9.15 -11.31
N LYS A 91 -5.06 -7.99 -11.92
CA LYS A 91 -5.72 -7.69 -13.21
C LYS A 91 -5.26 -8.60 -14.35
N THR A 92 -4.05 -9.12 -14.27
CA THR A 92 -3.45 -9.96 -15.33
C THR A 92 -3.87 -11.41 -15.23
N CYS A 93 -3.81 -12.02 -14.04
CA CYS A 93 -4.01 -13.47 -13.88
C CYS A 93 -5.17 -13.85 -12.95
N GLN A 94 -5.86 -12.87 -12.35
CA GLN A 94 -6.98 -13.04 -11.43
C GLN A 94 -6.64 -13.74 -10.10
N GLU A 95 -5.37 -14.09 -9.86
CA GLU A 95 -4.95 -14.60 -8.55
C GLU A 95 -5.07 -13.52 -7.48
N PRO A 96 -5.43 -13.89 -6.26
CA PRO A 96 -5.50 -12.95 -5.16
C PRO A 96 -4.11 -12.46 -4.74
N PHE A 97 -4.02 -11.20 -4.36
CA PHE A 97 -2.84 -10.65 -3.69
C PHE A 97 -3.26 -9.87 -2.44
N VAL A 98 -2.40 -9.85 -1.44
CA VAL A 98 -2.64 -9.11 -0.20
C VAL A 98 -2.27 -7.64 -0.39
N ARG A 99 -3.19 -6.73 -0.06
CA ARG A 99 -2.91 -5.30 -0.04
C ARG A 99 -1.83 -4.98 1.00
N ILE A 100 -0.81 -4.27 0.56
CA ILE A 100 0.23 -3.71 1.42
C ILE A 100 -0.18 -2.28 1.78
N VAL A 101 -0.31 -2.00 3.05
CA VAL A 101 -0.70 -0.68 3.57
C VAL A 101 0.53 0.11 4.03
N GLN A 102 1.53 -0.59 4.54
CA GLN A 102 2.78 -0.02 5.02
C GLN A 102 3.96 -0.79 4.45
N ILE A 103 5.02 -0.09 4.09
CA ILE A 103 6.20 -0.72 3.48
C ILE A 103 6.87 -1.74 4.39
N GLU A 104 6.76 -1.58 5.70
CA GLU A 104 7.29 -2.48 6.72
C GLU A 104 6.66 -3.88 6.70
N GLU A 105 5.53 -4.05 6.01
CA GLU A 105 4.91 -5.36 5.79
C GLU A 105 5.71 -6.24 4.84
N LEU A 106 6.52 -5.65 3.97
CA LEU A 106 7.42 -6.35 3.05
C LEU A 106 8.70 -6.76 3.78
N LYS A 107 8.68 -7.88 4.47
CA LYS A 107 9.84 -8.42 5.21
C LYS A 107 10.52 -9.55 4.47
N HIS A 108 9.74 -10.47 3.91
CA HIS A 108 10.25 -11.69 3.29
C HIS A 108 10.31 -11.55 1.78
N CYS A 109 11.44 -11.91 1.22
CA CYS A 109 11.64 -11.92 -0.22
C CYS A 109 10.76 -12.99 -0.88
N PRO A 110 9.92 -12.63 -1.86
CA PRO A 110 9.05 -13.60 -2.52
C PRO A 110 9.81 -14.61 -3.38
N LYS A 111 11.09 -14.32 -3.73
CA LYS A 111 11.94 -15.22 -4.52
C LYS A 111 12.70 -16.23 -3.67
N CYS A 112 13.30 -15.81 -2.56
CA CYS A 112 14.13 -16.69 -1.73
C CYS A 112 13.53 -17.00 -0.35
N GLY A 113 12.43 -16.36 0.03
CA GLY A 113 11.75 -16.56 1.32
C GLY A 113 12.44 -15.96 2.55
N LYS A 114 13.65 -15.42 2.42
CA LYS A 114 14.40 -14.85 3.54
C LYS A 114 13.85 -13.49 3.96
N ALA A 115 13.95 -13.16 5.25
CA ALA A 115 13.61 -11.84 5.80
C ALA A 115 14.69 -10.80 5.46
N SER A 116 14.94 -10.58 4.20
CA SER A 116 16.08 -9.83 3.65
C SER A 116 15.67 -8.69 2.71
N LEU A 117 14.41 -8.26 2.72
CA LEU A 117 13.98 -7.14 1.90
C LEU A 117 14.37 -5.81 2.53
N LYS A 118 14.89 -4.91 1.69
CA LYS A 118 15.09 -3.49 1.99
C LYS A 118 14.32 -2.64 1.00
N ALA A 119 13.66 -1.63 1.53
CA ALA A 119 12.91 -0.67 0.74
C ALA A 119 13.55 0.71 0.86
N LYS A 120 13.67 1.39 -0.29
CA LYS A 120 14.12 2.77 -0.39
C LYS A 120 13.00 3.61 -0.99
N ARG A 121 12.61 4.68 -0.31
CA ARG A 121 11.67 5.66 -0.86
C ARG A 121 12.27 6.33 -2.08
N THR A 122 11.51 6.39 -3.17
CA THR A 122 11.96 6.99 -4.44
C THR A 122 11.18 8.23 -4.80
N VAL A 123 9.85 8.22 -4.64
CA VAL A 123 8.99 9.32 -5.04
C VAL A 123 7.78 9.42 -4.11
N MET A 124 7.23 10.64 -3.97
CA MET A 124 5.94 10.90 -3.35
C MET A 124 4.99 11.41 -4.44
N TYR A 125 3.75 10.92 -4.43
CA TYR A 125 2.70 11.33 -5.37
C TYR A 125 1.71 12.27 -4.67
N ASP A 126 1.29 13.30 -5.39
CA ASP A 126 0.21 14.19 -4.98
C ASP A 126 -1.18 13.65 -5.40
#